data_3d3396d28747fe14796f11d89c1dc6b3
#
_entry.id   3d3396d28747fe14796f11d89c1dc6b3
#
_cell.length_a   1.000
_cell.length_b   1.000
_cell.length_c   1.000
_cell.angle_alpha   90.00
_cell.angle_beta   90.00
_cell.angle_gamma   90.00
#
_symmetry.space_group_name_H-M   'P 1'
#
loop_
_entity.id
_entity.type
_entity.pdbx_description
1 polymer ?
#
loop_
_entity_poly.entity_id
_entity_poly.type
_entity_poly.pdbx_seq_one_letter_code
_entity_poly.pdbx_strand_id
1 'polypeptide(L)'
;MDRAVEVTHTADGITLLFDTFSGESRNLLESFKNAGAAFHAAVIEDDGFLPDDVMSVYGFFLGDYRKADSLPGKPLYFNQIQIPDYWRIEGDNSSAKVMDRTRERARIFFTEPTHRRQVKIVDWLDDAGQVRLSEHYNRYGAIFCHTVFNKKGQKALRKFFDVTGREMIVENFVTGDILVRWQDKDWIFRSKTDFIAFFIRCAGLEDTAVYFNSLSYPFFASQALAPNGFRDALFWHEPVGDEIPGNMQIILHDQGTRAKRVFVSRRESYDRLIALGAPSDKVKQLGYIYSFVRENKHRPHILVCTNSENVGHLTELASLMPQMHFHVAAITEMSSKLMSAGQYDNVSLYPNVKMSVLDSLFEKCDFYLDINHEGEIVDAVHRAFLNNMLIVGYEETMHNAYYTADTNTF
;
A
#
# COMPACT_ATOMS: atom_id res chain seq x y z
N MET A 1 -6.90 13.88 -32.44
CA MET A 1 -8.21 13.19 -32.25
C MET A 1 -7.96 12.03 -31.30
N ASP A 2 -8.06 12.31 -30.03
CA ASP A 2 -7.65 11.42 -28.98
C ASP A 2 -8.82 10.59 -28.52
N ARG A 3 -8.63 9.28 -28.56
CA ARG A 3 -9.57 8.35 -27.95
C ARG A 3 -9.52 8.57 -26.44
N ALA A 4 -10.53 9.25 -25.91
CA ALA A 4 -10.93 9.04 -24.52
C ALA A 4 -11.00 7.53 -24.31
N VAL A 5 -10.49 7.06 -23.18
CA VAL A 5 -10.72 5.69 -22.76
C VAL A 5 -12.24 5.50 -22.81
N GLU A 6 -12.73 4.67 -23.76
CA GLU A 6 -14.13 4.30 -23.80
C GLU A 6 -14.43 3.51 -22.51
N VAL A 7 -14.89 4.22 -21.51
CA VAL A 7 -15.53 3.62 -20.35
C VAL A 7 -16.91 3.17 -20.84
N THR A 8 -17.07 1.86 -21.05
CA THR A 8 -18.38 1.29 -21.33
C THR A 8 -19.29 1.55 -20.15
N HIS A 9 -20.21 2.51 -20.30
CA HIS A 9 -21.22 2.83 -19.30
C HIS A 9 -22.15 1.63 -19.11
N THR A 10 -21.97 0.88 -18.03
CA THR A 10 -23.01 0.00 -17.50
C THR A 10 -23.62 0.72 -16.30
N ALA A 11 -24.90 1.02 -16.36
CA ALA A 11 -25.68 1.75 -15.34
C ALA A 11 -25.70 1.09 -13.94
N ASP A 12 -25.11 -0.07 -13.78
CA ASP A 12 -25.05 -0.86 -12.54
C ASP A 12 -23.61 -1.05 -12.00
N GLY A 13 -22.68 -0.15 -12.35
CA GLY A 13 -21.26 -0.29 -11.98
C GLY A 13 -20.98 0.07 -10.51
N ILE A 14 -19.83 -0.44 -10.03
CA ILE A 14 -19.25 -0.11 -8.72
C ILE A 14 -17.97 0.68 -8.94
N THR A 15 -17.74 1.73 -8.15
CA THR A 15 -16.47 2.41 -8.06
C THR A 15 -15.87 2.23 -6.67
N LEU A 16 -14.73 1.56 -6.58
CA LEU A 16 -13.91 1.51 -5.38
C LEU A 16 -13.10 2.81 -5.30
N LEU A 17 -13.35 3.63 -4.29
CA LEU A 17 -12.64 4.89 -4.09
C LEU A 17 -11.82 4.82 -2.80
N PHE A 18 -10.50 4.80 -2.94
CA PHE A 18 -9.55 4.71 -1.84
C PHE A 18 -8.90 6.06 -1.55
N ASP A 19 -8.65 6.35 -0.28
CA ASP A 19 -7.86 7.52 0.13
C ASP A 19 -6.39 7.31 -0.26
N THR A 20 -5.83 6.17 0.17
CA THR A 20 -4.49 5.69 -0.19
C THR A 20 -4.56 4.24 -0.65
N PHE A 21 -3.55 3.76 -1.38
CA PHE A 21 -3.48 2.36 -1.80
C PHE A 21 -2.69 1.53 -0.79
N SER A 22 -3.29 1.32 0.38
CA SER A 22 -2.76 0.50 1.48
C SER A 22 -2.88 -1.01 1.21
N GLY A 23 -2.39 -1.84 2.13
CA GLY A 23 -2.61 -3.29 2.11
C GLY A 23 -4.10 -3.66 2.13
N GLU A 24 -4.89 -2.98 2.96
CA GLU A 24 -6.35 -3.17 3.05
C GLU A 24 -7.06 -2.75 1.77
N SER A 25 -6.64 -1.64 1.14
CA SER A 25 -7.16 -1.21 -0.17
C SER A 25 -6.89 -2.27 -1.24
N ARG A 26 -5.69 -2.87 -1.22
CA ARG A 26 -5.31 -3.98 -2.11
C ARG A 26 -6.14 -5.23 -1.84
N ASN A 27 -6.31 -5.62 -0.57
CA ASN A 27 -7.12 -6.77 -0.19
C ASN A 27 -8.58 -6.61 -0.63
N LEU A 28 -9.13 -5.39 -0.51
CA LEU A 28 -10.48 -5.09 -0.98
C LEU A 28 -10.57 -5.17 -2.51
N LEU A 29 -9.62 -4.56 -3.23
CA LEU A 29 -9.54 -4.63 -4.69
C LEU A 29 -9.49 -6.09 -5.19
N GLU A 30 -8.58 -6.89 -4.63
CA GLU A 30 -8.43 -8.30 -4.99
C GLU A 30 -9.68 -9.13 -4.64
N SER A 31 -10.37 -8.80 -3.53
CA SER A 31 -11.64 -9.46 -3.18
C SER A 31 -12.72 -9.23 -4.24
N PHE A 32 -12.83 -8.03 -4.79
CA PHE A 32 -13.76 -7.74 -5.89
C PHE A 32 -13.40 -8.47 -7.18
N LYS A 33 -12.08 -8.55 -7.51
CA LYS A 33 -11.60 -9.36 -8.64
C LYS A 33 -11.94 -10.83 -8.45
N ASN A 34 -11.64 -11.39 -7.27
CA ASN A 34 -11.89 -12.80 -6.95
C ASN A 34 -13.38 -13.15 -6.93
N ALA A 35 -14.24 -12.17 -6.60
CA ALA A 35 -15.69 -12.32 -6.70
C ALA A 35 -16.22 -12.22 -8.15
N GLY A 36 -15.37 -11.92 -9.13
CA GLY A 36 -15.77 -11.70 -10.53
C GLY A 36 -16.67 -10.48 -10.72
N ALA A 37 -16.62 -9.50 -9.81
CA ALA A 37 -17.42 -8.29 -9.91
C ALA A 37 -16.87 -7.35 -10.98
N ALA A 38 -17.76 -6.66 -11.69
CA ALA A 38 -17.38 -5.55 -12.57
C ALA A 38 -17.29 -4.27 -11.74
N PHE A 39 -16.13 -3.61 -11.76
CA PHE A 39 -15.90 -2.39 -10.98
C PHE A 39 -14.82 -1.51 -11.61
N HIS A 40 -14.78 -0.25 -11.19
CA HIS A 40 -13.67 0.68 -11.37
C HIS A 40 -12.98 0.89 -10.03
N ALA A 41 -11.66 1.15 -10.05
CA ALA A 41 -10.93 1.50 -8.83
C ALA A 41 -10.17 2.81 -9.03
N ALA A 42 -10.25 3.69 -8.03
CA ALA A 42 -9.56 4.96 -8.02
C ALA A 42 -8.93 5.24 -6.65
N VAL A 43 -7.76 5.89 -6.66
CA VAL A 43 -7.00 6.29 -5.47
C VAL A 43 -6.80 7.80 -5.48
N ILE A 44 -7.05 8.44 -4.36
CA ILE A 44 -6.91 9.88 -4.21
C ILE A 44 -5.42 10.25 -4.06
N GLU A 45 -4.73 9.65 -3.09
CA GLU A 45 -3.30 9.90 -2.85
C GLU A 45 -2.47 8.87 -3.60
N ASP A 46 -2.01 9.26 -4.78
CA ASP A 46 -1.13 8.45 -5.63
C ASP A 46 0.32 8.54 -5.15
N ASP A 47 0.95 7.41 -4.97
CA ASP A 47 2.36 7.30 -4.59
C ASP A 47 3.31 7.07 -5.79
N GLY A 48 2.77 7.08 -7.01
CA GLY A 48 3.50 6.85 -8.26
C GLY A 48 3.66 5.38 -8.66
N PHE A 49 3.18 4.42 -7.85
CA PHE A 49 3.38 2.99 -8.05
C PHE A 49 2.07 2.17 -8.07
N LEU A 50 0.97 2.81 -8.42
CA LEU A 50 -0.33 2.14 -8.50
C LEU A 50 -0.33 1.01 -9.55
N PRO A 51 -1.11 -0.07 -9.35
CA PRO A 51 -1.38 -1.07 -10.38
C PRO A 51 -2.05 -0.45 -11.62
N ASP A 52 -1.92 -1.11 -12.77
CA ASP A 52 -2.43 -0.58 -14.05
C ASP A 52 -3.96 -0.48 -14.12
N ASP A 53 -4.65 -1.24 -13.32
CA ASP A 53 -6.12 -1.30 -13.20
C ASP A 53 -6.69 -0.37 -12.12
N VAL A 54 -5.84 0.46 -11.51
CA VAL A 54 -6.23 1.45 -10.51
C VAL A 54 -5.96 2.85 -11.04
N MET A 55 -6.99 3.67 -11.13
CA MET A 55 -6.87 5.06 -11.56
C MET A 55 -6.31 5.94 -10.44
N SER A 56 -5.44 6.87 -10.79
CA SER A 56 -5.07 7.98 -9.92
C SER A 56 -6.01 9.16 -10.14
N VAL A 57 -6.58 9.73 -9.08
CA VAL A 57 -7.44 10.93 -9.18
C VAL A 57 -6.67 12.10 -9.77
N TYR A 58 -5.44 12.34 -9.33
CA TYR A 58 -4.57 13.37 -9.90
C TYR A 58 -4.03 12.92 -11.28
N GLY A 59 -3.58 11.68 -11.38
CA GLY A 59 -2.98 11.12 -12.61
C GLY A 59 -3.92 11.16 -13.82
N PHE A 60 -5.24 11.11 -13.61
CA PHE A 60 -6.24 11.22 -14.67
C PHE A 60 -6.07 12.50 -15.52
N PHE A 61 -5.64 13.60 -14.91
CA PHE A 61 -5.45 14.89 -15.55
C PHE A 61 -4.03 15.10 -16.10
N LEU A 62 -3.07 14.19 -15.83
CA LEU A 62 -1.65 14.34 -16.19
C LEU A 62 -1.29 13.67 -17.53
N GLY A 63 -2.19 12.84 -18.05
CA GLY A 63 -1.92 12.04 -19.25
C GLY A 63 -1.24 10.70 -18.95
N ASP A 64 -1.00 9.93 -20.01
CA ASP A 64 -0.54 8.55 -19.91
C ASP A 64 0.99 8.45 -20.00
N TYR A 65 1.66 8.33 -18.85
CA TYR A 65 3.12 8.15 -18.77
C TYR A 65 3.65 6.89 -19.46
N ARG A 66 2.81 5.88 -19.72
CA ARG A 66 3.19 4.65 -20.45
C ARG A 66 3.54 4.94 -21.91
N LYS A 67 2.99 6.02 -22.47
CA LYS A 67 3.13 6.39 -23.89
C LYS A 67 4.23 7.43 -24.12
N ALA A 68 5.00 7.78 -23.11
CA ALA A 68 6.02 8.82 -23.22
C ALA A 68 7.37 8.21 -23.60
N ASP A 69 7.73 8.30 -24.89
CA ASP A 69 9.00 7.79 -25.42
C ASP A 69 10.26 8.45 -24.79
N SER A 70 10.08 9.63 -24.19
CA SER A 70 11.16 10.37 -23.51
C SER A 70 11.50 9.83 -22.13
N LEU A 71 10.69 8.93 -21.57
CA LEU A 71 10.87 8.40 -20.23
C LEU A 71 11.59 7.06 -20.24
N PRO A 72 12.27 6.68 -19.13
CA PRO A 72 12.91 5.37 -18.99
C PRO A 72 11.97 4.18 -19.11
N GLY A 73 10.65 4.37 -18.91
CA GLY A 73 9.62 3.32 -18.93
C GLY A 73 9.71 2.32 -17.77
N LYS A 74 10.59 2.58 -16.80
CA LYS A 74 10.83 1.78 -15.60
C LYS A 74 11.22 2.69 -14.44
N PRO A 75 11.05 2.26 -13.18
CA PRO A 75 11.48 3.03 -12.02
C PRO A 75 12.97 3.36 -12.06
N LEU A 76 13.32 4.55 -11.62
CA LEU A 76 14.73 4.94 -11.50
C LEU A 76 15.40 4.15 -10.37
N TYR A 77 16.61 3.69 -10.64
CA TYR A 77 17.50 3.18 -9.59
C TYR A 77 18.15 4.37 -8.86
N PHE A 78 18.43 4.25 -7.57
CA PHE A 78 18.79 5.39 -6.70
C PHE A 78 19.96 6.25 -7.20
N ASN A 79 20.94 5.65 -7.89
CA ASN A 79 22.10 6.38 -8.43
C ASN A 79 21.84 7.05 -9.79
N GLN A 80 20.62 6.98 -10.31
CA GLN A 80 20.20 7.66 -11.54
C GLN A 80 19.59 9.04 -11.27
N ILE A 81 19.46 9.42 -9.99
CA ILE A 81 18.99 10.75 -9.59
C ILE A 81 20.03 11.80 -10.06
N GLN A 82 19.54 12.85 -10.71
CA GLN A 82 20.40 13.96 -11.14
C GLN A 82 20.84 14.75 -9.92
N ILE A 83 22.14 14.84 -9.71
CA ILE A 83 22.76 15.60 -8.63
C ILE A 83 23.85 16.51 -9.20
N PRO A 84 24.19 17.64 -8.54
CA PRO A 84 25.32 18.48 -8.94
C PRO A 84 26.64 17.70 -8.98
N ASP A 85 27.53 18.14 -9.85
CA ASP A 85 28.91 17.65 -9.94
C ASP A 85 29.58 17.67 -8.55
N TYR A 86 30.44 16.69 -8.29
CA TYR A 86 31.16 16.50 -7.02
C TYR A 86 30.32 16.10 -5.80
N TRP A 87 28.99 16.00 -5.92
CA TRP A 87 28.16 15.37 -4.90
C TRP A 87 28.16 13.86 -5.10
N ARG A 88 27.86 13.11 -4.05
CA ARG A 88 27.79 11.64 -4.11
C ARG A 88 26.49 11.10 -3.51
N ILE A 89 26.12 9.95 -3.96
CA ILE A 89 24.98 9.22 -3.39
C ILE A 89 25.52 8.05 -2.58
N GLU A 90 25.12 7.95 -1.31
CA GLU A 90 25.44 6.87 -0.39
C GLU A 90 24.13 6.18 -0.03
N GLY A 91 24.07 4.85 -0.11
CA GLY A 91 22.83 4.11 0.20
C GLY A 91 23.05 2.66 0.53
N ASP A 92 22.05 2.12 1.20
CA ASP A 92 21.93 0.70 1.56
C ASP A 92 20.68 0.06 0.91
N ASN A 93 20.12 -0.99 1.49
CA ASN A 93 18.92 -1.65 0.98
C ASN A 93 17.61 -0.99 1.45
N SER A 94 17.67 -0.02 2.34
CA SER A 94 16.50 0.65 2.91
C SER A 94 16.29 2.07 2.41
N SER A 95 17.39 2.83 2.20
CA SER A 95 17.35 4.23 1.79
C SER A 95 18.69 4.70 1.23
N ALA A 96 18.74 5.94 0.71
CA ALA A 96 20.01 6.57 0.33
C ALA A 96 20.01 8.07 0.69
N LYS A 97 21.20 8.66 0.65
CA LYS A 97 21.46 10.08 0.93
C LYS A 97 22.30 10.70 -0.17
N VAL A 98 22.03 11.96 -0.47
CA VAL A 98 22.87 12.77 -1.33
C VAL A 98 23.78 13.61 -0.44
N MET A 99 25.09 13.51 -0.65
CA MET A 99 26.11 14.14 0.17
C MET A 99 26.92 15.14 -0.64
N ASP A 100 27.09 16.36 -0.09
CA ASP A 100 28.07 17.35 -0.51
C ASP A 100 29.20 17.33 0.53
N ARG A 101 30.28 16.62 0.25
CA ARG A 101 31.36 16.30 1.20
C ARG A 101 30.80 15.58 2.44
N THR A 102 30.69 16.26 3.57
CA THR A 102 30.17 15.71 4.84
C THR A 102 28.73 16.15 5.12
N ARG A 103 28.14 16.99 4.25
CA ARG A 103 26.84 17.58 4.46
C ARG A 103 25.77 16.79 3.69
N GLU A 104 24.73 16.37 4.38
CA GLU A 104 23.55 15.77 3.78
C GLU A 104 22.72 16.84 3.04
N ARG A 105 22.43 16.62 1.76
CA ARG A 105 21.70 17.54 0.88
C ARG A 105 20.34 17.01 0.49
N ALA A 106 20.19 15.67 0.43
CA ALA A 106 18.90 15.05 0.21
C ALA A 106 18.83 13.65 0.82
N ARG A 107 17.60 13.18 1.03
CA ARG A 107 17.26 11.82 1.43
C ARG A 107 16.49 11.17 0.30
N ILE A 108 16.82 9.92 -0.01
CA ILE A 108 16.17 9.13 -1.07
C ILE A 108 15.45 7.98 -0.42
N PHE A 109 14.14 7.93 -0.58
CA PHE A 109 13.28 6.86 -0.11
C PHE A 109 12.90 5.95 -1.26
N PHE A 110 12.96 4.65 -1.02
CA PHE A 110 12.66 3.64 -2.02
C PHE A 110 11.20 3.20 -1.94
N THR A 111 10.68 2.71 -3.06
CA THR A 111 9.41 1.96 -3.06
C THR A 111 9.63 0.54 -2.55
N GLU A 112 8.57 -0.07 -2.04
CA GLU A 112 8.63 -1.48 -1.65
C GLU A 112 8.69 -2.43 -2.89
N PRO A 113 9.44 -3.51 -2.81
CA PRO A 113 10.35 -3.87 -1.72
C PRO A 113 11.66 -3.07 -1.82
N THR A 114 12.08 -2.44 -0.72
CA THR A 114 13.17 -1.45 -0.67
C THR A 114 14.51 -1.95 -1.19
N HIS A 115 14.80 -3.25 -1.06
CA HIS A 115 16.05 -3.86 -1.56
C HIS A 115 16.25 -3.71 -3.09
N ARG A 116 15.19 -3.41 -3.85
CA ARG A 116 15.28 -3.06 -5.28
C ARG A 116 15.86 -1.68 -5.52
N ARG A 117 15.96 -0.85 -4.47
CA ARG A 117 16.51 0.52 -4.49
C ARG A 117 15.92 1.41 -5.57
N GLN A 118 14.62 1.22 -5.84
CA GLN A 118 13.85 2.01 -6.80
C GLN A 118 13.34 3.28 -6.10
N VAL A 119 13.64 4.43 -6.68
CA VAL A 119 13.32 5.72 -6.09
C VAL A 119 11.82 5.97 -6.07
N LYS A 120 11.31 6.37 -4.91
CA LYS A 120 9.94 6.82 -4.70
C LYS A 120 9.90 8.32 -4.41
N ILE A 121 10.71 8.79 -3.46
CA ILE A 121 10.76 10.20 -3.03
C ILE A 121 12.20 10.63 -2.84
N VAL A 122 12.51 11.86 -3.25
CA VAL A 122 13.76 12.55 -2.92
C VAL A 122 13.41 13.82 -2.15
N ASP A 123 13.81 13.88 -0.88
CA ASP A 123 13.63 15.02 0.00
C ASP A 123 14.86 15.89 -0.03
N TRP A 124 14.79 17.08 -0.67
CA TRP A 124 15.86 18.06 -0.73
C TRP A 124 15.88 18.93 0.52
N LEU A 125 17.07 19.07 1.11
CA LEU A 125 17.29 19.74 2.38
C LEU A 125 17.89 21.14 2.21
N ASP A 126 17.48 22.05 3.08
CA ASP A 126 18.16 23.35 3.23
C ASP A 126 19.43 23.23 4.09
N ASP A 127 20.06 24.38 4.33
CA ASP A 127 21.28 24.45 5.10
C ASP A 127 21.12 24.07 6.58
N ALA A 128 19.91 24.09 7.11
CA ALA A 128 19.57 23.62 8.45
C ALA A 128 19.15 22.14 8.51
N GLY A 129 19.21 21.40 7.37
CA GLY A 129 18.80 20.01 7.29
C GLY A 129 17.29 19.80 7.26
N GLN A 130 16.51 20.86 6.99
CA GLN A 130 15.05 20.82 6.89
C GLN A 130 14.61 20.55 5.46
N VAL A 131 13.61 19.68 5.26
CA VAL A 131 13.05 19.43 3.94
C VAL A 131 12.40 20.69 3.39
N ARG A 132 12.74 21.04 2.14
CA ARG A 132 12.18 22.18 1.41
C ARG A 132 11.39 21.77 0.19
N LEU A 133 11.80 20.68 -0.43
CA LEU A 133 11.19 20.14 -1.62
C LEU A 133 11.23 18.63 -1.54
N SER A 134 10.09 17.95 -1.77
CA SER A 134 10.05 16.53 -2.06
C SER A 134 9.71 16.32 -3.53
N GLU A 135 10.56 15.64 -4.26
CA GLU A 135 10.30 15.14 -5.61
C GLU A 135 9.73 13.74 -5.51
N HIS A 136 8.56 13.53 -6.11
CA HIS A 136 7.90 12.23 -6.15
C HIS A 136 8.09 11.60 -7.53
N TYR A 137 8.64 10.40 -7.55
CA TYR A 137 8.91 9.63 -8.76
C TYR A 137 7.85 8.56 -8.96
N ASN A 138 7.53 8.27 -10.21
CA ASN A 138 6.60 7.21 -10.55
C ASN A 138 7.30 5.96 -11.10
N ARG A 139 6.53 4.90 -11.30
CA ARG A 139 7.01 3.62 -11.83
C ARG A 139 7.61 3.69 -13.25
N TYR A 140 7.44 4.80 -13.95
CA TYR A 140 7.99 5.04 -15.30
C TYR A 140 9.30 5.85 -15.27
N GLY A 141 9.76 6.24 -14.08
CA GLY A 141 11.00 6.99 -13.87
C GLY A 141 10.86 8.49 -14.05
N ALA A 142 9.64 9.02 -14.05
CA ALA A 142 9.38 10.45 -14.14
C ALA A 142 9.12 11.06 -12.75
N ILE A 143 9.53 12.33 -12.58
CA ILE A 143 9.01 13.18 -11.51
C ILE A 143 7.59 13.58 -11.92
N PHE A 144 6.59 13.12 -11.18
CA PHE A 144 5.20 13.44 -11.46
C PHE A 144 4.62 14.46 -10.47
N CYS A 145 5.27 14.64 -9.32
CA CYS A 145 4.78 15.54 -8.28
C CYS A 145 5.93 16.18 -7.48
N HIS A 146 5.79 17.45 -7.15
CA HIS A 146 6.60 18.17 -6.17
C HIS A 146 5.77 18.57 -4.96
N THR A 147 6.29 18.36 -3.76
CA THR A 147 5.74 18.94 -2.52
C THR A 147 6.71 19.97 -1.97
N VAL A 148 6.26 21.22 -1.83
CA VAL A 148 7.07 22.35 -1.33
C VAL A 148 6.68 22.61 0.12
N PHE A 149 7.70 22.82 0.98
CA PHE A 149 7.52 23.05 2.40
C PHE A 149 7.92 24.48 2.80
N ASN A 150 7.17 25.06 3.71
CA ASN A 150 7.49 26.35 4.31
C ASN A 150 8.63 26.21 5.35
N LYS A 151 9.08 27.35 5.93
CA LYS A 151 10.15 27.36 6.95
C LYS A 151 9.81 26.62 8.24
N LYS A 152 8.56 26.28 8.48
CA LYS A 152 8.10 25.51 9.64
C LYS A 152 7.96 24.01 9.35
N GLY A 153 8.36 23.54 8.16
CA GLY A 153 8.23 22.15 7.74
C GLY A 153 6.81 21.73 7.37
N GLN A 154 5.88 22.68 7.21
CA GLN A 154 4.52 22.39 6.79
C GLN A 154 4.41 22.42 5.27
N LYS A 155 3.61 21.55 4.67
CA LYS A 155 3.31 21.57 3.24
C LYS A 155 2.69 22.93 2.86
N ALA A 156 3.24 23.58 1.86
CA ALA A 156 2.74 24.84 1.33
C ALA A 156 2.02 24.63 0.00
N LEU A 157 2.67 23.93 -0.93
CA LEU A 157 2.14 23.64 -2.26
C LEU A 157 2.45 22.20 -2.64
N ARG A 158 1.57 21.60 -3.44
CA ARG A 158 1.86 20.38 -4.19
C ARG A 158 1.60 20.65 -5.67
N LYS A 159 2.53 20.28 -6.53
CA LYS A 159 2.47 20.53 -7.97
C LYS A 159 2.58 19.22 -8.70
N PHE A 160 1.69 18.98 -9.65
CA PHE A 160 1.71 17.77 -10.47
C PHE A 160 2.01 18.13 -11.92
N PHE A 161 2.78 17.29 -12.57
CA PHE A 161 3.32 17.52 -13.90
C PHE A 161 2.80 16.48 -14.89
N ASP A 162 2.59 16.87 -16.13
CA ASP A 162 2.33 15.94 -17.22
C ASP A 162 3.62 15.26 -17.70
N VAL A 163 3.47 14.37 -18.68
CA VAL A 163 4.59 13.62 -19.27
C VAL A 163 5.68 14.50 -19.90
N THR A 164 5.37 15.77 -20.20
CA THR A 164 6.31 16.75 -20.76
C THR A 164 6.98 17.62 -19.69
N GLY A 165 6.60 17.43 -18.43
CA GLY A 165 7.07 18.25 -17.30
C GLY A 165 6.31 19.56 -17.13
N ARG A 166 5.17 19.76 -17.82
CA ARG A 166 4.33 20.95 -17.66
C ARG A 166 3.46 20.81 -16.39
N GLU A 167 3.41 21.88 -15.60
CA GLU A 167 2.56 21.96 -14.41
C GLU A 167 1.07 21.95 -14.80
N MET A 168 0.37 20.92 -14.36
CA MET A 168 -1.04 20.70 -14.68
C MET A 168 -1.94 20.96 -13.48
N ILE A 169 -1.50 20.62 -12.27
CA ILE A 169 -2.28 20.77 -11.04
C ILE A 169 -1.41 21.44 -9.98
N VAL A 170 -2.01 22.41 -9.27
CA VAL A 170 -1.42 23.02 -8.07
C VAL A 170 -2.42 22.91 -6.93
N GLU A 171 -2.06 22.18 -5.90
CA GLU A 171 -2.78 22.12 -4.62
C GLU A 171 -2.11 23.08 -3.63
N ASN A 172 -2.84 24.08 -3.15
CA ASN A 172 -2.35 25.08 -2.20
C ASN A 172 -2.87 24.74 -0.79
N PHE A 173 -1.98 24.27 0.08
CA PHE A 173 -2.33 23.88 1.45
C PHE A 173 -2.60 25.07 2.38
N VAL A 174 -2.24 26.29 1.97
CA VAL A 174 -2.50 27.50 2.77
C VAL A 174 -3.91 28.01 2.57
N THR A 175 -4.40 27.99 1.32
CA THR A 175 -5.76 28.47 0.97
C THR A 175 -6.77 27.33 0.87
N GLY A 176 -6.30 26.10 0.67
CA GLY A 176 -7.14 24.93 0.40
C GLY A 176 -7.57 24.79 -1.06
N ASP A 177 -7.17 25.74 -1.93
CA ASP A 177 -7.57 25.73 -3.32
C ASP A 177 -6.76 24.71 -4.14
N ILE A 178 -7.41 24.13 -5.16
CA ILE A 178 -6.76 23.29 -6.17
C ILE A 178 -7.01 23.89 -7.55
N LEU A 179 -5.93 24.24 -8.25
CA LEU A 179 -5.96 24.69 -9.64
C LEU A 179 -5.67 23.49 -10.54
N VAL A 180 -6.50 23.26 -11.55
CA VAL A 180 -6.31 22.19 -12.55
C VAL A 180 -6.37 22.80 -13.95
N ARG A 181 -5.31 22.59 -14.73
CA ARG A 181 -5.26 22.94 -16.14
C ARG A 181 -5.59 21.71 -16.97
N TRP A 182 -6.79 21.70 -17.57
CA TRP A 182 -7.28 20.53 -18.31
C TRP A 182 -8.21 20.93 -19.47
N GLN A 183 -7.99 20.31 -20.65
CA GLN A 183 -8.74 20.61 -21.88
C GLN A 183 -8.77 22.12 -22.23
N ASP A 184 -7.58 22.75 -22.22
CA ASP A 184 -7.38 24.16 -22.51
C ASP A 184 -8.17 25.14 -21.63
N LYS A 185 -8.56 24.68 -20.43
CA LYS A 185 -9.26 25.48 -19.41
C LYS A 185 -8.54 25.36 -18.07
N ASP A 186 -8.62 26.45 -17.31
CA ASP A 186 -8.20 26.48 -15.91
C ASP A 186 -9.44 26.31 -15.02
N TRP A 187 -9.40 25.29 -14.16
CA TRP A 187 -10.42 24.97 -13.19
C TRP A 187 -9.90 25.26 -11.79
N ILE A 188 -10.71 25.91 -10.96
CA ILE A 188 -10.36 26.23 -9.58
C ILE A 188 -11.38 25.59 -8.65
N PHE A 189 -10.89 24.74 -7.75
CA PHE A 189 -11.69 24.07 -6.72
C PHE A 189 -11.32 24.65 -5.35
N ARG A 190 -12.33 24.96 -4.52
CA ARG A 190 -12.14 25.50 -3.18
C ARG A 190 -11.88 24.42 -2.13
N SER A 191 -12.06 23.15 -2.50
CA SER A 191 -11.80 22.02 -1.64
C SER A 191 -11.33 20.81 -2.45
N LYS A 192 -10.58 19.92 -1.78
CA LYS A 192 -10.19 18.63 -2.35
C LYS A 192 -11.40 17.74 -2.66
N THR A 193 -12.46 17.85 -1.86
CA THR A 193 -13.73 17.14 -2.09
C THR A 193 -14.36 17.53 -3.42
N ASP A 194 -14.42 18.84 -3.73
CA ASP A 194 -14.96 19.33 -5.01
C ASP A 194 -14.13 18.85 -6.21
N PHE A 195 -12.80 18.84 -6.06
CA PHE A 195 -11.90 18.32 -7.07
C PHE A 195 -12.11 16.81 -7.32
N ILE A 196 -12.25 16.01 -6.26
CA ILE A 196 -12.50 14.56 -6.39
C ILE A 196 -13.88 14.32 -7.03
N ALA A 197 -14.91 15.06 -6.64
CA ALA A 197 -16.22 14.95 -7.27
C ALA A 197 -16.19 15.37 -8.76
N PHE A 198 -15.36 16.34 -9.12
CA PHE A 198 -15.12 16.70 -10.52
C PHE A 198 -14.41 15.55 -11.28
N PHE A 199 -13.39 14.93 -10.69
CA PHE A 199 -12.77 13.73 -11.27
C PHE A 199 -13.79 12.63 -11.55
N ILE A 200 -14.64 12.29 -10.56
CA ILE A 200 -15.66 11.23 -10.70
C ILE A 200 -16.57 11.53 -11.90
N ARG A 201 -17.01 12.79 -12.06
CA ARG A 201 -17.83 13.22 -13.23
C ARG A 201 -17.05 13.11 -14.54
N CYS A 202 -15.80 13.60 -14.59
CA CYS A 202 -14.99 13.56 -15.80
C CYS A 202 -14.62 12.13 -16.22
N ALA A 203 -14.50 11.22 -15.24
CA ALA A 203 -14.24 9.80 -15.49
C ALA A 203 -15.53 9.02 -15.86
N GLY A 204 -16.71 9.66 -15.87
CA GLY A 204 -17.98 9.01 -16.16
C GLY A 204 -18.43 8.01 -15.09
N LEU A 205 -18.05 8.24 -13.82
CA LEU A 205 -18.30 7.33 -12.70
C LEU A 205 -19.41 7.84 -11.75
N GLU A 206 -20.06 8.93 -12.07
CA GLU A 206 -21.07 9.58 -11.22
C GLU A 206 -22.31 8.72 -11.00
N ASP A 207 -22.62 7.84 -11.96
CA ASP A 207 -23.78 6.93 -11.93
C ASP A 207 -23.44 5.57 -11.28
N THR A 208 -22.26 5.37 -10.75
CA THR A 208 -21.88 4.14 -10.06
C THR A 208 -22.16 4.21 -8.55
N ALA A 209 -22.27 3.05 -7.89
CA ALA A 209 -22.20 2.98 -6.45
C ALA A 209 -20.75 3.17 -5.99
N VAL A 210 -20.51 4.15 -5.11
CA VAL A 210 -19.16 4.43 -4.59
C VAL A 210 -18.93 3.63 -3.31
N TYR A 211 -18.00 2.68 -3.37
CA TYR A 211 -17.56 1.91 -2.21
C TYR A 211 -16.19 2.43 -1.76
N PHE A 212 -16.08 2.78 -0.50
CA PHE A 212 -14.90 3.41 0.05
C PHE A 212 -14.47 2.78 1.38
N ASN A 213 -13.20 2.91 1.72
CA ASN A 213 -12.62 2.32 2.93
C ASN A 213 -12.09 3.35 3.94
N SER A 214 -12.43 4.61 3.77
CA SER A 214 -12.00 5.70 4.65
C SER A 214 -13.13 6.69 4.89
N LEU A 215 -13.25 7.19 6.11
CA LEU A 215 -14.19 8.24 6.50
C LEU A 215 -13.65 9.66 6.24
N SER A 216 -12.54 9.78 5.50
CA SER A 216 -11.92 11.01 5.04
C SER A 216 -12.47 11.45 3.68
N TYR A 217 -11.62 11.89 2.76
CA TYR A 217 -12.03 12.40 1.45
C TYR A 217 -12.95 11.49 0.63
N PRO A 218 -12.80 10.16 0.62
CA PRO A 218 -13.72 9.29 -0.11
C PRO A 218 -15.16 9.39 0.37
N PHE A 219 -15.37 9.47 1.71
CA PHE A 219 -16.70 9.70 2.30
C PHE A 219 -17.28 11.05 1.86
N PHE A 220 -16.52 12.14 1.98
CA PHE A 220 -16.99 13.47 1.60
C PHE A 220 -17.24 13.59 0.10
N ALA A 221 -16.43 12.92 -0.74
CA ALA A 221 -16.64 12.88 -2.18
C ALA A 221 -17.95 12.17 -2.54
N SER A 222 -18.26 11.03 -1.90
CA SER A 222 -19.56 10.37 -2.04
C SER A 222 -20.71 11.30 -1.68
N GLN A 223 -20.59 12.05 -0.58
CA GLN A 223 -21.60 13.02 -0.14
C GLN A 223 -21.81 14.19 -1.14
N ALA A 224 -20.77 14.61 -1.84
CA ALA A 224 -20.81 15.71 -2.80
C ALA A 224 -21.44 15.34 -4.16
N LEU A 225 -21.70 14.05 -4.40
CA LEU A 225 -22.37 13.58 -5.61
C LEU A 225 -23.89 13.67 -5.48
N ALA A 226 -24.58 13.88 -6.60
CA ALA A 226 -26.02 13.92 -6.63
C ALA A 226 -26.66 12.58 -6.21
N PRO A 227 -27.79 12.58 -5.50
CA PRO A 227 -28.56 11.38 -5.23
C PRO A 227 -29.05 10.76 -6.54
N ASN A 228 -28.65 9.51 -6.81
CA ASN A 228 -28.99 8.81 -8.06
C ASN A 228 -29.64 7.44 -7.84
N GLY A 229 -30.07 7.15 -6.59
CA GLY A 229 -30.64 5.87 -6.21
C GLY A 229 -29.62 4.78 -5.91
N PHE A 230 -28.32 5.04 -6.12
CA PHE A 230 -27.25 4.08 -5.80
C PHE A 230 -27.03 4.01 -4.27
N ARG A 231 -26.51 2.84 -3.84
CA ARG A 231 -26.27 2.53 -2.44
C ARG A 231 -24.76 2.46 -2.20
N ASP A 232 -24.16 3.62 -1.95
CA ASP A 232 -22.76 3.69 -1.55
C ASP A 232 -22.57 2.93 -0.22
N ALA A 233 -21.34 2.45 0.02
CA ALA A 233 -21.03 1.69 1.22
C ALA A 233 -19.60 1.98 1.74
N LEU A 234 -19.47 1.94 3.06
CA LEU A 234 -18.18 1.98 3.75
C LEU A 234 -17.68 0.55 3.99
N PHE A 235 -16.43 0.29 3.64
CA PHE A 235 -15.68 -0.93 3.99
C PHE A 235 -14.66 -0.59 5.08
N TRP A 236 -15.05 -0.79 6.33
CA TRP A 236 -14.27 -0.41 7.49
C TRP A 236 -13.26 -1.51 7.88
N HIS A 237 -12.01 -1.14 8.04
CA HIS A 237 -10.91 -2.06 8.38
C HIS A 237 -10.11 -1.63 9.62
N GLU A 238 -10.34 -0.42 10.14
CA GLU A 238 -9.62 0.10 11.29
C GLU A 238 -10.21 -0.42 12.63
N PRO A 239 -9.41 -0.44 13.70
CA PRO A 239 -9.94 -0.70 15.04
C PRO A 239 -11.00 0.34 15.43
N VAL A 240 -11.97 -0.10 16.22
CA VAL A 240 -13.01 0.78 16.78
C VAL A 240 -12.67 1.10 18.24
N GLY A 241 -12.56 2.38 18.56
CA GLY A 241 -12.28 2.86 19.91
C GLY A 241 -13.50 2.82 20.83
N ASP A 242 -13.54 3.78 21.77
CA ASP A 242 -14.62 3.87 22.75
C ASP A 242 -15.93 4.45 22.19
N GLU A 243 -15.86 5.09 21.02
CA GLU A 243 -17.02 5.70 20.37
C GLU A 243 -17.07 5.32 18.88
N ILE A 244 -18.30 5.31 18.32
CA ILE A 244 -18.50 5.16 16.88
C ILE A 244 -17.98 6.44 16.19
N PRO A 245 -17.11 6.33 15.14
CA PRO A 245 -16.63 7.50 14.41
C PRO A 245 -17.77 8.39 13.91
N GLY A 246 -17.62 9.73 14.07
CA GLY A 246 -18.71 10.70 13.79
C GLY A 246 -19.26 10.60 12.36
N ASN A 247 -18.39 10.47 11.34
CA ASN A 247 -18.82 10.30 9.95
C ASN A 247 -19.51 8.94 9.70
N MET A 248 -19.17 7.89 10.48
CA MET A 248 -19.87 6.62 10.41
C MET A 248 -21.29 6.74 11.01
N GLN A 249 -21.49 7.52 12.06
CA GLN A 249 -22.82 7.78 12.63
C GLN A 249 -23.77 8.41 11.59
N ILE A 250 -23.25 9.28 10.70
CA ILE A 250 -24.03 9.88 9.60
C ILE A 250 -24.59 8.77 8.69
N ILE A 251 -23.78 7.75 8.38
CA ILE A 251 -24.21 6.59 7.58
C ILE A 251 -25.24 5.74 8.33
N LEU A 252 -24.96 5.44 9.60
CA LEU A 252 -25.80 4.58 10.43
C LEU A 252 -27.19 5.17 10.70
N HIS A 253 -27.30 6.49 10.79
CA HIS A 253 -28.56 7.19 11.06
C HIS A 253 -29.24 7.79 9.81
N ASP A 254 -28.78 7.44 8.59
CA ASP A 254 -29.35 7.92 7.32
C ASP A 254 -29.47 9.46 7.21
N GLN A 255 -28.51 10.20 7.75
CA GLN A 255 -28.52 11.65 7.77
C GLN A 255 -28.18 12.26 6.40
N GLY A 256 -29.04 12.02 5.41
CA GLY A 256 -28.87 12.58 4.06
C GLY A 256 -27.70 12.02 3.25
N THR A 257 -27.16 10.86 3.61
CA THR A 257 -26.01 10.24 2.95
C THR A 257 -26.41 9.26 1.84
N ARG A 258 -25.59 9.18 0.77
CA ARG A 258 -25.67 8.14 -0.25
C ARG A 258 -25.28 6.77 0.30
N ALA A 259 -24.30 6.72 1.23
CA ALA A 259 -23.86 5.48 1.86
C ALA A 259 -24.96 4.93 2.77
N LYS A 260 -25.24 3.63 2.63
CA LYS A 260 -26.36 2.96 3.31
C LYS A 260 -25.93 1.82 4.22
N ARG A 261 -24.71 1.35 4.09
CA ARG A 261 -24.18 0.20 4.84
C ARG A 261 -22.73 0.40 5.23
N VAL A 262 -22.35 -0.28 6.31
CA VAL A 262 -20.99 -0.40 6.78
C VAL A 262 -20.63 -1.89 6.78
N PHE A 263 -19.65 -2.27 5.98
CA PHE A 263 -19.04 -3.60 5.99
C PHE A 263 -17.76 -3.53 6.82
N VAL A 264 -17.58 -4.47 7.75
CA VAL A 264 -16.47 -4.47 8.69
C VAL A 264 -15.64 -5.73 8.48
N SER A 265 -14.35 -5.58 8.18
CA SER A 265 -13.49 -6.72 7.87
C SER A 265 -13.06 -7.51 9.11
N ARG A 266 -12.89 -6.83 10.25
CA ARG A 266 -12.41 -7.43 11.51
C ARG A 266 -13.56 -7.76 12.43
N ARG A 267 -13.54 -8.97 13.01
CA ARG A 267 -14.58 -9.46 13.94
C ARG A 267 -14.66 -8.58 15.19
N GLU A 268 -13.53 -8.24 15.77
CA GLU A 268 -13.44 -7.42 16.99
C GLU A 268 -14.08 -6.04 16.77
N SER A 269 -13.78 -5.41 15.61
CA SER A 269 -14.35 -4.09 15.24
C SER A 269 -15.86 -4.19 15.02
N TYR A 270 -16.34 -5.28 14.41
CA TYR A 270 -17.78 -5.53 14.26
C TYR A 270 -18.48 -5.69 15.63
N ASP A 271 -17.97 -6.56 16.49
CA ASP A 271 -18.54 -6.82 17.82
C ASP A 271 -18.51 -5.55 18.67
N ARG A 272 -17.44 -4.73 18.56
CA ARG A 272 -17.33 -3.44 19.25
C ARG A 272 -18.38 -2.43 18.76
N LEU A 273 -18.60 -2.29 17.45
CA LEU A 273 -19.65 -1.43 16.90
C LEU A 273 -21.03 -1.82 17.38
N ILE A 274 -21.34 -3.12 17.39
CA ILE A 274 -22.63 -3.62 17.90
C ILE A 274 -22.77 -3.31 19.40
N ALA A 275 -21.71 -3.51 20.19
CA ALA A 275 -21.72 -3.19 21.63
C ALA A 275 -21.92 -1.69 21.89
N LEU A 276 -21.45 -0.82 20.98
CA LEU A 276 -21.66 0.65 21.02
C LEU A 276 -23.05 1.08 20.51
N GLY A 277 -23.92 0.13 20.15
CA GLY A 277 -25.30 0.40 19.73
C GLY A 277 -25.48 0.63 18.22
N ALA A 278 -24.51 0.28 17.37
CA ALA A 278 -24.68 0.37 15.93
C ALA A 278 -25.82 -0.57 15.44
N PRO A 279 -26.73 -0.09 14.53
CA PRO A 279 -27.83 -0.90 14.01
C PRO A 279 -27.31 -2.13 13.23
N SER A 280 -27.70 -3.33 13.66
CA SER A 280 -27.22 -4.60 13.08
C SER A 280 -27.73 -4.86 11.65
N ASP A 281 -28.78 -4.18 11.23
CA ASP A 281 -29.27 -4.21 9.84
C ASP A 281 -28.37 -3.40 8.89
N LYS A 282 -27.64 -2.40 9.39
CA LYS A 282 -26.74 -1.54 8.63
C LYS A 282 -25.27 -1.94 8.69
N VAL A 283 -24.84 -2.58 9.78
CA VAL A 283 -23.48 -3.07 9.95
C VAL A 283 -23.43 -4.55 9.65
N LYS A 284 -22.52 -4.97 8.77
CA LYS A 284 -22.31 -6.37 8.42
C LYS A 284 -20.83 -6.71 8.51
N GLN A 285 -20.54 -7.86 9.12
CA GLN A 285 -19.19 -8.44 9.04
C GLN A 285 -18.98 -8.99 7.63
N LEU A 286 -17.87 -8.62 6.98
CA LEU A 286 -17.50 -9.09 5.65
C LEU A 286 -15.98 -9.14 5.55
N GLY A 287 -15.40 -10.33 5.59
CA GLY A 287 -13.95 -10.54 5.37
C GLY A 287 -13.57 -10.37 3.90
N TYR A 288 -12.27 -10.45 3.63
CA TYR A 288 -11.72 -10.42 2.28
C TYR A 288 -11.78 -11.81 1.63
N ILE A 289 -11.88 -11.83 0.30
CA ILE A 289 -11.83 -13.05 -0.51
C ILE A 289 -10.40 -13.17 -1.06
N TYR A 290 -9.66 -14.14 -0.57
CA TYR A 290 -8.28 -14.39 -1.00
C TYR A 290 -8.20 -15.48 -2.07
N SER A 291 -7.34 -15.28 -3.05
CA SER A 291 -6.93 -16.34 -3.97
C SER A 291 -5.59 -16.89 -3.49
N PHE A 292 -5.62 -18.13 -3.00
CA PHE A 292 -4.40 -18.82 -2.63
C PHE A 292 -3.62 -19.28 -3.87
N VAL A 293 -2.30 -19.09 -3.84
CA VAL A 293 -1.41 -19.46 -4.95
C VAL A 293 -1.39 -20.97 -5.19
N ARG A 294 -1.56 -21.75 -4.10
CA ARG A 294 -1.53 -23.20 -4.12
C ARG A 294 -2.31 -23.82 -2.96
N GLU A 295 -2.53 -25.13 -3.04
CA GLU A 295 -3.05 -25.92 -1.92
C GLU A 295 -1.91 -26.35 -0.98
N ASN A 296 -2.19 -26.42 0.32
CA ASN A 296 -1.34 -27.02 1.32
C ASN A 296 -1.42 -28.56 1.21
N LYS A 297 -0.27 -29.23 1.10
CA LYS A 297 -0.15 -30.70 0.94
C LYS A 297 0.35 -31.40 2.19
N HIS A 298 0.49 -30.70 3.29
CA HIS A 298 0.97 -31.20 4.58
C HIS A 298 2.37 -31.83 4.49
N ARG A 299 3.22 -31.35 3.57
CA ARG A 299 4.60 -31.80 3.43
C ARG A 299 5.40 -31.40 4.68
N PRO A 300 6.31 -32.25 5.18
CA PRO A 300 7.06 -31.97 6.41
C PRO A 300 8.18 -30.94 6.21
N HIS A 301 7.89 -29.84 5.52
CA HIS A 301 8.84 -28.77 5.25
C HIS A 301 8.37 -27.47 5.88
N ILE A 302 9.24 -26.89 6.70
CA ILE A 302 9.01 -25.65 7.45
C ILE A 302 9.91 -24.57 6.89
N LEU A 303 9.38 -23.39 6.63
CA LEU A 303 10.15 -22.19 6.27
C LEU A 303 10.25 -21.26 7.47
N VAL A 304 11.45 -20.73 7.71
CA VAL A 304 11.75 -19.65 8.64
C VAL A 304 12.48 -18.57 7.86
N CYS A 305 12.00 -17.35 7.89
CA CYS A 305 12.65 -16.17 7.30
C CYS A 305 13.24 -15.31 8.41
N THR A 306 14.51 -14.90 8.27
CA THR A 306 15.20 -14.09 9.27
C THR A 306 16.20 -13.13 8.65
N ASN A 307 16.48 -12.02 9.34
CA ASN A 307 17.58 -11.10 9.06
C ASN A 307 18.55 -10.99 10.24
N SER A 308 18.39 -11.85 11.24
CA SER A 308 19.22 -11.84 12.45
C SER A 308 19.54 -13.25 12.94
N GLU A 309 20.39 -13.34 13.97
CA GLU A 309 20.69 -14.60 14.65
C GLU A 309 19.70 -14.96 15.77
N ASN A 310 18.78 -14.04 16.09
CA ASN A 310 17.75 -14.22 17.10
C ASN A 310 16.54 -14.95 16.53
N VAL A 311 16.69 -16.27 16.35
CA VAL A 311 15.60 -17.14 15.90
C VAL A 311 15.20 -18.02 17.09
N GLY A 312 13.98 -17.82 17.59
CA GLY A 312 13.48 -18.44 18.82
C GLY A 312 13.43 -19.96 18.72
N HIS A 313 14.09 -20.64 19.65
CA HIS A 313 14.05 -22.10 19.86
C HIS A 313 14.33 -22.96 18.61
N LEU A 314 14.98 -22.44 17.55
CA LEU A 314 15.19 -23.16 16.29
C LEU A 314 15.88 -24.50 16.49
N THR A 315 16.97 -24.54 17.27
CA THR A 315 17.75 -25.76 17.50
C THR A 315 17.03 -26.78 18.37
N GLU A 316 16.23 -26.32 19.32
CA GLU A 316 15.38 -27.17 20.17
C GLU A 316 14.28 -27.81 19.31
N LEU A 317 13.59 -27.02 18.49
CA LEU A 317 12.56 -27.50 17.57
C LEU A 317 13.13 -28.50 16.57
N ALA A 318 14.31 -28.23 15.99
CA ALA A 318 14.96 -29.14 15.05
C ALA A 318 15.29 -30.49 15.73
N SER A 319 15.74 -30.47 16.99
CA SER A 319 16.04 -31.68 17.74
C SER A 319 14.77 -32.46 18.12
N LEU A 320 13.69 -31.76 18.51
CA LEU A 320 12.44 -32.40 18.94
C LEU A 320 11.58 -32.94 17.78
N MET A 321 11.76 -32.40 16.57
CA MET A 321 10.98 -32.75 15.39
C MET A 321 11.86 -33.24 14.24
N PRO A 322 12.58 -34.38 14.38
CA PRO A 322 13.51 -34.88 13.35
C PRO A 322 12.78 -35.27 12.05
N GLN A 323 11.49 -35.51 12.08
CA GLN A 323 10.65 -35.79 10.90
C GLN A 323 10.32 -34.55 10.07
N MET A 324 10.51 -33.33 10.62
CA MET A 324 10.29 -32.07 9.93
C MET A 324 11.61 -31.53 9.39
N HIS A 325 11.60 -30.93 8.21
CA HIS A 325 12.78 -30.31 7.63
C HIS A 325 12.66 -28.77 7.66
N PHE A 326 13.59 -28.14 8.34
CA PHE A 326 13.62 -26.68 8.53
C PHE A 326 14.46 -26.00 7.44
N HIS A 327 13.87 -25.09 6.69
CA HIS A 327 14.52 -24.23 5.72
C HIS A 327 14.64 -22.82 6.31
N VAL A 328 15.85 -22.43 6.70
CA VAL A 328 16.12 -21.11 7.29
C VAL A 328 16.71 -20.21 6.23
N ALA A 329 15.99 -19.17 5.85
CA ALA A 329 16.37 -18.26 4.77
C ALA A 329 16.66 -16.85 5.31
N ALA A 330 17.81 -16.28 4.93
CA ALA A 330 18.19 -14.91 5.25
C ALA A 330 18.57 -14.15 3.98
N ILE A 331 18.12 -12.91 3.86
CA ILE A 331 18.52 -11.99 2.76
C ILE A 331 19.90 -11.37 2.99
N THR A 332 20.48 -11.57 4.17
CA THR A 332 21.81 -11.14 4.59
C THR A 332 22.70 -12.33 4.87
N GLU A 333 23.98 -12.08 5.19
CA GLU A 333 24.84 -13.11 5.72
C GLU A 333 24.33 -13.62 7.07
N MET A 334 24.55 -14.91 7.33
CA MET A 334 24.22 -15.51 8.62
C MET A 334 25.44 -15.49 9.55
N SER A 335 25.23 -15.17 10.82
CA SER A 335 26.28 -15.23 11.84
C SER A 335 26.73 -16.66 12.09
N SER A 336 27.92 -16.83 12.69
CA SER A 336 28.43 -18.16 13.10
C SER A 336 27.47 -18.89 14.06
N LYS A 337 26.74 -18.15 14.89
CA LYS A 337 25.72 -18.72 15.79
C LYS A 337 24.58 -19.35 14.99
N LEU A 338 24.00 -18.62 14.03
CA LEU A 338 22.92 -19.15 13.21
C LEU A 338 23.41 -20.27 12.30
N MET A 339 24.62 -20.15 11.74
CA MET A 339 25.26 -21.21 10.93
C MET A 339 25.46 -22.53 11.69
N SER A 340 25.61 -22.48 13.03
CA SER A 340 25.75 -23.70 13.85
C SER A 340 24.48 -24.57 13.85
N ALA A 341 23.32 -24.01 13.54
CA ALA A 341 22.08 -24.78 13.38
C ALA A 341 22.16 -25.79 12.21
N GLY A 342 23.04 -25.58 11.23
CA GLY A 342 23.31 -26.53 10.15
C GLY A 342 23.99 -27.86 10.57
N GLN A 343 24.33 -28.01 11.86
CA GLN A 343 24.77 -29.31 12.41
C GLN A 343 23.66 -30.36 12.49
N TYR A 344 22.39 -29.94 12.42
CA TYR A 344 21.23 -30.83 12.43
C TYR A 344 20.92 -31.27 10.99
N ASP A 345 20.78 -32.57 10.75
CA ASP A 345 20.53 -33.15 9.42
C ASP A 345 19.23 -32.68 8.79
N ASN A 346 18.28 -32.24 9.61
CA ASN A 346 16.97 -31.74 9.20
C ASN A 346 16.91 -30.19 9.11
N VAL A 347 18.07 -29.49 9.06
CA VAL A 347 18.15 -28.04 8.91
C VAL A 347 18.95 -27.70 7.66
N SER A 348 18.36 -26.90 6.77
CA SER A 348 19.02 -26.32 5.60
C SER A 348 19.08 -24.80 5.76
N LEU A 349 20.28 -24.23 5.65
CA LEU A 349 20.52 -22.80 5.78
C LEU A 349 20.74 -22.15 4.42
N TYR A 350 20.12 -21.00 4.18
CA TYR A 350 20.19 -20.24 2.94
C TYR A 350 20.64 -18.79 3.23
N PRO A 351 21.95 -18.56 3.49
CA PRO A 351 22.48 -17.20 3.65
C PRO A 351 22.47 -16.45 2.32
N ASN A 352 22.26 -15.13 2.36
CA ASN A 352 22.17 -14.28 1.16
C ASN A 352 21.24 -14.86 0.09
N VAL A 353 20.09 -15.37 0.50
CA VAL A 353 19.18 -16.11 -0.38
C VAL A 353 18.70 -15.24 -1.55
N LYS A 354 18.81 -15.74 -2.75
CA LYS A 354 18.22 -15.09 -3.94
C LYS A 354 16.70 -15.20 -3.89
N MET A 355 16.00 -14.16 -4.35
CA MET A 355 14.54 -14.14 -4.35
C MET A 355 13.93 -15.34 -5.08
N SER A 356 14.52 -15.79 -6.19
CA SER A 356 14.04 -16.98 -6.92
C SER A 356 14.15 -18.28 -6.10
N VAL A 357 15.15 -18.40 -5.24
CA VAL A 357 15.30 -19.54 -4.32
C VAL A 357 14.27 -19.42 -3.20
N LEU A 358 14.11 -18.21 -2.65
CA LEU A 358 13.10 -17.95 -1.62
C LEU A 358 11.68 -18.22 -2.14
N ASP A 359 11.36 -17.81 -3.37
CA ASP A 359 10.09 -18.13 -4.03
C ASP A 359 9.87 -19.65 -4.11
N SER A 360 10.89 -20.42 -4.48
CA SER A 360 10.82 -21.89 -4.51
C SER A 360 10.64 -22.51 -3.11
N LEU A 361 11.14 -21.86 -2.05
CA LEU A 361 10.92 -22.32 -0.68
C LEU A 361 9.46 -22.10 -0.24
N PHE A 362 8.84 -20.96 -0.60
CA PHE A 362 7.40 -20.74 -0.37
C PHE A 362 6.54 -21.77 -1.11
N GLU A 363 6.95 -22.22 -2.30
CA GLU A 363 6.25 -23.28 -3.03
C GLU A 363 6.47 -24.67 -2.40
N LYS A 364 7.66 -24.92 -1.83
CA LYS A 364 8.06 -26.22 -1.27
C LYS A 364 7.48 -26.47 0.11
N CYS A 365 7.49 -25.44 1.01
CA CYS A 365 7.16 -25.59 2.41
C CYS A 365 5.65 -25.41 2.63
N ASP A 366 5.06 -26.23 3.51
CA ASP A 366 3.64 -26.13 3.87
C ASP A 366 3.43 -25.54 5.28
N PHE A 367 4.53 -25.30 6.00
CA PHE A 367 4.53 -24.64 7.31
C PHE A 367 5.44 -23.42 7.28
N TYR A 368 5.03 -22.35 7.93
CA TYR A 368 5.84 -21.17 8.18
C TYR A 368 5.94 -20.94 9.69
N LEU A 369 7.16 -20.85 10.21
CA LEU A 369 7.38 -20.48 11.61
C LEU A 369 7.82 -19.02 11.70
N ASP A 370 6.99 -18.21 12.34
CA ASP A 370 7.25 -16.81 12.64
C ASP A 370 7.92 -16.70 14.00
N ILE A 371 9.23 -17.04 14.02
CA ILE A 371 10.05 -17.14 15.25
C ILE A 371 11.31 -16.25 15.21
N ASN A 372 11.37 -15.28 14.29
CA ASN A 372 12.42 -14.28 14.21
C ASN A 372 12.09 -13.12 15.16
N HIS A 373 13.00 -12.77 16.09
CA HIS A 373 12.79 -11.68 17.05
C HIS A 373 13.02 -10.27 16.45
N GLU A 374 13.65 -10.18 15.28
CA GLU A 374 13.88 -8.91 14.60
C GLU A 374 12.79 -8.65 13.57
N GLY A 375 12.85 -7.54 12.84
CA GLY A 375 11.81 -7.15 11.89
C GLY A 375 11.56 -8.19 10.79
N GLU A 376 10.33 -8.26 10.32
CA GLU A 376 9.91 -9.12 9.22
C GLU A 376 10.70 -8.81 7.94
N ILE A 377 11.06 -9.83 7.20
CA ILE A 377 11.69 -9.68 5.88
C ILE A 377 10.75 -10.10 4.77
N VAL A 378 10.81 -9.40 3.63
CA VAL A 378 10.14 -9.75 2.35
C VAL A 378 8.64 -10.05 2.45
N ASP A 379 7.94 -9.45 3.43
CA ASP A 379 6.50 -9.69 3.68
C ASP A 379 6.18 -11.19 3.85
N ALA A 380 7.02 -11.87 4.64
CA ALA A 380 7.06 -13.33 4.68
C ALA A 380 5.78 -13.96 5.24
N VAL A 381 5.16 -13.36 6.27
CA VAL A 381 3.92 -13.86 6.87
C VAL A 381 2.76 -13.78 5.87
N HIS A 382 2.60 -12.63 5.20
CA HIS A 382 1.58 -12.47 4.16
C HIS A 382 1.82 -13.41 2.96
N ARG A 383 3.08 -13.57 2.54
CA ARG A 383 3.44 -14.53 1.47
C ARG A 383 3.15 -15.97 1.87
N ALA A 384 3.43 -16.34 3.12
CA ALA A 384 3.09 -17.66 3.66
C ALA A 384 1.57 -17.88 3.64
N PHE A 385 0.79 -16.88 4.07
CA PHE A 385 -0.66 -16.91 4.01
C PHE A 385 -1.16 -17.12 2.57
N LEU A 386 -0.69 -16.33 1.60
CA LEU A 386 -1.10 -16.47 0.20
C LEU A 386 -0.68 -17.80 -0.42
N ASN A 387 0.42 -18.41 0.05
CA ASN A 387 0.83 -19.76 -0.31
C ASN A 387 0.08 -20.86 0.47
N ASN A 388 -0.95 -20.51 1.23
CA ASN A 388 -1.78 -21.43 2.01
C ASN A 388 -0.93 -22.30 2.96
N MET A 389 0.11 -21.72 3.56
CA MET A 389 0.96 -22.37 4.54
C MET A 389 0.29 -22.29 5.93
N LEU A 390 0.51 -23.30 6.78
CA LEU A 390 0.15 -23.17 8.19
C LEU A 390 1.18 -22.27 8.89
N ILE A 391 0.72 -21.11 9.35
CA ILE A 391 1.54 -20.13 10.06
C ILE A 391 1.46 -20.41 11.54
N VAL A 392 2.60 -20.52 12.21
CA VAL A 392 2.75 -20.75 13.65
C VAL A 392 3.84 -19.82 14.18
N GLY A 393 3.65 -19.25 15.36
CA GLY A 393 4.63 -18.36 15.99
C GLY A 393 4.47 -18.26 17.50
N TYR A 394 5.37 -17.53 18.15
CA TYR A 394 5.22 -17.12 19.54
C TYR A 394 4.60 -15.72 19.61
N GLU A 395 3.88 -15.41 20.71
CA GLU A 395 3.31 -14.06 20.91
C GLU A 395 4.36 -12.95 20.75
N GLU A 396 5.56 -13.18 21.26
CA GLU A 396 6.67 -12.23 21.27
C GLU A 396 7.40 -12.06 19.92
N THR A 397 7.23 -13.01 18.98
CA THR A 397 7.87 -12.96 17.65
C THR A 397 6.89 -12.73 16.51
N MET A 398 5.61 -12.76 16.78
CA MET A 398 4.56 -12.64 15.76
C MET A 398 4.60 -11.28 15.06
N HIS A 399 4.93 -11.28 13.77
CA HIS A 399 5.02 -10.04 12.98
C HIS A 399 3.68 -9.56 12.46
N ASN A 400 2.75 -10.48 12.17
CA ASN A 400 1.46 -10.11 11.58
C ASN A 400 0.32 -10.98 12.09
N ALA A 401 -0.32 -10.53 13.17
CA ALA A 401 -1.48 -11.18 13.78
C ALA A 401 -2.69 -11.30 12.84
N TYR A 402 -2.76 -10.48 11.78
CA TYR A 402 -3.89 -10.52 10.85
C TYR A 402 -3.93 -11.81 10.03
N TYR A 403 -2.76 -12.38 9.70
CA TYR A 403 -2.63 -13.60 8.91
C TYR A 403 -2.32 -14.86 9.74
N THR A 404 -2.14 -14.69 11.06
CA THR A 404 -1.85 -15.81 11.98
C THR A 404 -3.10 -16.09 12.83
N ALA A 405 -3.56 -17.32 12.85
CA ALA A 405 -4.70 -17.68 13.69
C ALA A 405 -4.29 -17.67 15.17
N ASP A 406 -5.16 -17.16 16.06
CA ASP A 406 -4.90 -17.10 17.52
C ASP A 406 -4.55 -18.46 18.11
N THR A 407 -5.13 -19.55 17.57
CA THR A 407 -4.84 -20.92 18.00
C THR A 407 -3.43 -21.41 17.62
N ASN A 408 -2.73 -20.68 16.78
CA ASN A 408 -1.38 -21.03 16.28
C ASN A 408 -0.31 -20.11 16.89
N THR A 409 -0.68 -19.33 17.89
CA THR A 409 0.22 -18.45 18.64
C THR A 409 0.44 -19.02 20.03
N PHE A 410 1.70 -19.12 20.50
CA PHE A 410 2.11 -19.80 21.72
C PHE A 410 2.97 -18.94 22.62
#